data_b66a7a8ff0f3f8b564e44556e86adf23
#
_entry.id   b66a7a8ff0f3f8b564e44556e86adf23
#
_cell.length_a   1.000
_cell.length_b   1.000
_cell.length_c   1.000
_cell.angle_alpha   90.00
_cell.angle_beta   90.00
_cell.angle_gamma   90.00
#
_symmetry.space_group_name_H-M   'P 1'
#
loop_
_entity.id
_entity.type
_entity.pdbx_description
1 polymer ?
#
loop_
_entity_poly.entity_id
_entity_poly.type
_entity_poly.pdbx_seq_one_letter_code
_entity_poly.pdbx_strand_id
1 'polypeptide(L)'
;EIHERLVGSEMCIRDRLQTMGAANGGYTRLEFRIPSRGLIGYRGDFLTDTKGNGIMNTAFDGYAPYKGDIQYRKQGSLIAFETGESVTYGLYSAQERGTLFIGPGEKVYSGMVIGQNGKTDDIELNVCKTKHLTNTRSSSADEALRLVPPKILSLEQALDYIDTDELLEVTPTHLRIRKKILDSTACLLYTSPSPRDA
;
A
#
# COMPACT_ATOMS: atom_id res chain seq x y z
N GLU A 1 14.27 8.32 -16.59
CA GLU A 1 13.18 7.61 -15.85
C GLU A 1 12.94 8.18 -14.44
N ILE A 2 13.99 8.43 -13.64
CA ILE A 2 13.82 9.06 -12.30
C ILE A 2 13.22 10.46 -12.43
N HIS A 3 13.64 11.21 -13.43
CA HIS A 3 13.16 12.57 -13.70
C HIS A 3 11.67 12.59 -14.13
N GLU A 4 11.22 11.65 -14.93
CA GLU A 4 9.82 11.58 -15.40
C GLU A 4 8.85 11.19 -14.27
N ARG A 5 9.27 10.34 -13.34
CA ARG A 5 8.48 10.03 -12.14
C ARG A 5 8.39 11.19 -11.15
N LEU A 6 9.42 12.02 -11.09
CA LEU A 6 9.46 13.22 -10.26
C LEU A 6 8.67 14.41 -10.85
N VAL A 7 8.31 14.39 -12.13
CA VAL A 7 7.67 15.50 -12.87
C VAL A 7 6.18 15.26 -13.17
N GLY A 8 5.56 14.21 -12.63
CA GLY A 8 4.10 14.02 -12.75
C GLY A 8 3.30 15.17 -12.09
N SER A 9 2.10 15.45 -12.60
CA SER A 9 1.25 16.60 -12.19
C SER A 9 0.99 16.71 -10.69
N GLU A 10 1.01 15.61 -9.95
CA GLU A 10 0.86 15.58 -8.49
C GLU A 10 2.17 15.90 -7.74
N MET A 11 3.31 15.74 -8.39
CA MET A 11 4.62 16.05 -7.83
C MET A 11 4.98 17.53 -7.86
N CYS A 12 4.35 18.33 -8.72
CA CYS A 12 4.51 19.79 -8.69
C CYS A 12 4.12 20.41 -7.33
N ILE A 13 3.30 19.69 -6.53
CA ILE A 13 2.92 20.12 -5.18
C ILE A 13 3.98 19.69 -4.15
N ARG A 14 4.67 18.56 -4.40
CA ARG A 14 5.66 17.96 -3.48
C ARG A 14 7.01 18.64 -3.56
N ASP A 15 7.50 18.87 -4.76
CA ASP A 15 8.86 19.30 -4.99
C ASP A 15 8.99 20.33 -6.12
N ARG A 16 10.12 20.99 -6.15
CA ARG A 16 10.55 21.82 -7.25
C ARG A 16 12.03 21.57 -7.49
N LEU A 17 12.37 21.01 -8.66
CA LEU A 17 13.75 20.86 -9.11
C LEU A 17 14.38 22.25 -9.21
N GLN A 18 15.47 22.46 -8.48
CA GLN A 18 16.22 23.72 -8.49
C GLN A 18 17.42 23.65 -9.42
N THR A 19 18.20 22.58 -9.30
CA THR A 19 19.43 22.41 -10.07
C THR A 19 19.63 20.97 -10.51
N MET A 20 20.21 20.81 -11.68
CA MET A 20 20.67 19.53 -12.19
C MET A 20 22.07 19.73 -12.77
N GLY A 21 23.03 18.96 -12.29
CA GLY A 21 24.42 19.07 -12.72
C GLY A 21 25.17 17.76 -12.63
N ALA A 22 26.23 17.63 -13.39
CA ALA A 22 27.17 16.52 -13.29
C ALA A 22 27.97 16.66 -11.97
N ALA A 23 28.05 15.56 -11.21
CA ALA A 23 28.91 15.45 -10.05
C ALA A 23 30.14 14.60 -10.37
N ASN A 24 31.16 14.64 -9.53
CA ASN A 24 32.35 13.80 -9.69
C ASN A 24 32.00 12.31 -9.62
N GLY A 25 32.67 11.48 -10.38
CA GLY A 25 32.48 10.02 -10.37
C GLY A 25 31.32 9.50 -11.22
N GLY A 26 30.82 10.29 -12.18
CA GLY A 26 29.75 9.85 -13.09
C GLY A 26 28.35 9.92 -12.49
N TYR A 27 28.19 10.56 -11.34
CA TYR A 27 26.89 10.83 -10.72
C TYR A 27 26.24 12.10 -11.29
N THR A 28 24.93 12.13 -11.28
CA THR A 28 24.16 13.35 -11.55
C THR A 28 23.60 13.86 -10.22
N ARG A 29 23.90 15.11 -9.89
CA ARG A 29 23.36 15.78 -8.70
C ARG A 29 22.06 16.47 -9.06
N LEU A 30 21.02 16.16 -8.31
CA LEU A 30 19.71 16.78 -8.41
C LEU A 30 19.40 17.47 -7.07
N GLU A 31 19.02 18.74 -7.10
CA GLU A 31 18.62 19.49 -5.93
C GLU A 31 17.14 19.88 -6.03
N PHE A 32 16.40 19.50 -5.00
CA PHE A 32 14.96 19.77 -4.91
C PHE A 32 14.66 20.56 -3.64
N ARG A 33 13.70 21.47 -3.74
CA ARG A 33 13.05 22.10 -2.58
C ARG A 33 11.68 21.47 -2.37
N ILE A 34 11.54 20.72 -1.31
CA ILE A 34 10.38 19.86 -1.06
C ILE A 34 9.86 20.04 0.37
N PRO A 35 8.54 20.03 0.62
CA PRO A 35 8.03 19.95 1.98
C PRO A 35 8.48 18.67 2.68
N SER A 36 8.98 18.75 3.92
CA SER A 36 9.52 17.59 4.67
C SER A 36 8.55 16.41 4.71
N ARG A 37 7.24 16.67 4.81
CA ARG A 37 6.21 15.64 4.76
C ARG A 37 6.15 14.88 3.42
N GLY A 38 6.58 15.49 2.31
CA GLY A 38 6.64 14.83 0.99
C GLY A 38 7.79 13.84 0.84
N LEU A 39 8.72 13.79 1.82
CA LEU A 39 9.82 12.83 1.85
C LEU A 39 9.48 11.56 2.65
N ILE A 40 8.36 11.56 3.37
CA ILE A 40 7.93 10.38 4.11
C ILE A 40 7.70 9.23 3.12
N GLY A 41 8.29 8.06 3.38
CA GLY A 41 8.20 6.88 2.50
C GLY A 41 9.06 6.91 1.22
N TYR A 42 9.47 8.10 0.75
CA TYR A 42 10.18 8.24 -0.52
C TYR A 42 11.55 7.56 -0.56
N ARG A 43 12.23 7.42 0.59
CA ARG A 43 13.57 6.81 0.65
C ARG A 43 13.60 5.38 0.12
N GLY A 44 12.56 4.60 0.39
CA GLY A 44 12.44 3.22 -0.08
C GLY A 44 12.33 3.16 -1.62
N ASP A 45 11.47 4.00 -2.18
CA ASP A 45 11.28 4.11 -3.63
C ASP A 45 12.55 4.58 -4.32
N PHE A 46 13.22 5.59 -3.76
CA PHE A 46 14.47 6.11 -4.27
C PHE A 46 15.58 5.06 -4.34
N LEU A 47 15.75 4.26 -3.29
CA LEU A 47 16.73 3.16 -3.28
C LEU A 47 16.37 2.08 -4.31
N THR A 48 15.10 1.78 -4.48
CA THR A 48 14.63 0.81 -5.48
C THR A 48 14.89 1.34 -6.89
N ASP A 49 14.53 2.56 -7.19
CA ASP A 49 14.70 3.21 -8.50
C ASP A 49 16.17 3.36 -8.89
N THR A 50 17.03 3.61 -7.91
CA THR A 50 18.49 3.73 -8.11
C THR A 50 19.23 2.40 -7.98
N LYS A 51 18.54 1.28 -7.78
CA LYS A 51 19.14 -0.05 -7.53
C LYS A 51 20.17 -0.03 -6.40
N GLY A 52 19.90 0.76 -5.35
CA GLY A 52 20.77 0.92 -4.18
C GLY A 52 21.95 1.87 -4.36
N ASN A 53 22.19 2.44 -5.54
CA ASN A 53 23.34 3.32 -5.81
C ASN A 53 23.05 4.80 -5.53
N GLY A 54 21.80 5.18 -5.22
CA GLY A 54 21.44 6.56 -4.95
C GLY A 54 21.87 7.03 -3.57
N ILE A 55 22.36 8.25 -3.51
CA ILE A 55 22.69 8.95 -2.24
C ILE A 55 21.68 10.07 -2.06
N MET A 56 20.94 10.05 -0.96
CA MET A 56 19.96 11.07 -0.63
C MET A 56 20.34 11.78 0.66
N ASN A 57 20.57 13.08 0.56
CA ASN A 57 20.85 13.97 1.69
C ASN A 57 19.77 15.02 1.78
N THR A 58 19.38 15.40 2.99
CA THR A 58 18.38 16.43 3.25
C THR A 58 18.96 17.49 4.18
N ALA A 59 18.64 18.75 3.91
CA ALA A 59 18.98 19.88 4.75
C ALA A 59 17.76 20.76 4.95
N PHE A 60 17.63 21.40 6.10
CA PHE A 60 16.56 22.34 6.37
C PHE A 60 16.85 23.66 5.62
N ASP A 61 15.89 24.10 4.83
CA ASP A 61 15.99 25.32 4.01
C ASP A 61 15.12 26.48 4.54
N GLY A 62 14.16 26.19 5.42
CA GLY A 62 13.28 27.19 6.01
C GLY A 62 11.80 26.77 6.00
N TYR A 63 10.96 27.70 6.43
CA TYR A 63 9.51 27.54 6.41
C TYR A 63 8.92 28.13 5.14
N ALA A 64 7.86 27.52 4.64
CA ALA A 64 7.14 27.98 3.46
C ALA A 64 5.61 27.85 3.67
N PRO A 65 4.79 28.56 2.90
CA PRO A 65 3.34 28.39 2.93
C PRO A 65 2.93 26.93 2.68
N TYR A 66 1.79 26.56 3.25
CA TYR A 66 1.23 25.22 3.06
C TYR A 66 0.98 24.91 1.58
N LYS A 67 1.43 23.75 1.11
CA LYS A 67 1.41 23.35 -0.30
C LYS A 67 0.23 22.45 -0.68
N GLY A 68 -0.78 22.36 0.15
CA GLY A 68 -1.91 21.44 -0.06
C GLY A 68 -1.66 20.03 0.49
N ASP A 69 -2.63 19.14 0.36
CA ASP A 69 -2.52 17.76 0.81
C ASP A 69 -1.68 16.92 -0.16
N ILE A 70 -0.93 15.99 0.38
CA ILE A 70 -0.08 15.09 -0.39
C ILE A 70 -0.68 13.71 -0.27
N GLN A 71 -1.06 13.13 -1.40
CA GLN A 71 -1.46 11.73 -1.44
C GLN A 71 -0.21 10.85 -1.36
N TYR A 72 -0.12 10.06 -0.30
CA TYR A 72 1.02 9.15 -0.09
C TYR A 72 0.86 7.86 -0.87
N ARG A 73 -0.35 7.39 -1.00
CA ARG A 73 -0.68 6.11 -1.63
C ARG A 73 -1.70 6.30 -2.76
N LYS A 74 -1.38 5.75 -3.94
CA LYS A 74 -2.28 5.75 -5.10
C LYS A 74 -3.16 4.51 -5.19
N GLN A 75 -2.73 3.42 -4.55
CA GLN A 75 -3.38 2.12 -4.63
C GLN A 75 -4.22 1.86 -3.39
N GLY A 76 -5.38 1.25 -3.59
CA GLY A 76 -6.29 0.86 -2.52
C GLY A 76 -5.77 -0.34 -1.72
N SER A 77 -6.55 -0.72 -0.72
CA SER A 77 -6.31 -1.88 0.13
C SER A 77 -7.19 -3.08 -0.26
N LEU A 78 -6.64 -4.27 -0.08
CA LEU A 78 -7.42 -5.50 -0.03
C LEU A 78 -7.82 -5.74 1.43
N ILE A 79 -9.13 -5.86 1.70
CA ILE A 79 -9.69 -5.88 3.04
C ILE A 79 -10.35 -7.24 3.28
N ALA A 80 -10.16 -7.82 4.45
CA ALA A 80 -10.85 -9.05 4.84
C ALA A 80 -12.34 -8.76 5.12
N PHE A 81 -13.22 -9.51 4.44
CA PHE A 81 -14.67 -9.39 4.58
C PHE A 81 -15.18 -9.99 5.90
N GLU A 82 -14.63 -11.13 6.32
CA GLU A 82 -15.09 -11.84 7.51
C GLU A 82 -13.96 -12.23 8.46
N THR A 83 -14.34 -12.58 9.68
CA THR A 83 -13.42 -13.05 10.70
C THR A 83 -13.24 -14.58 10.59
N GLY A 84 -11.99 -15.04 10.55
CA GLY A 84 -11.68 -16.45 10.44
C GLY A 84 -10.19 -16.71 10.26
N GLU A 85 -9.88 -17.80 9.58
CA GLU A 85 -8.52 -18.18 9.21
C GLU A 85 -8.38 -18.15 7.69
N SER A 86 -7.31 -17.53 7.19
CA SER A 86 -7.04 -17.44 5.77
C SER A 86 -6.72 -18.82 5.18
N VAL A 87 -7.36 -19.16 4.08
CA VAL A 87 -7.15 -20.45 3.40
C VAL A 87 -6.54 -20.23 2.01
N THR A 88 -5.77 -21.22 1.55
CA THR A 88 -5.06 -21.18 0.26
C THR A 88 -5.98 -20.81 -0.90
N TYR A 89 -7.19 -21.34 -0.96
CA TYR A 89 -8.15 -21.08 -2.02
C TYR A 89 -8.63 -19.60 -2.03
N GLY A 90 -8.95 -19.06 -0.85
CA GLY A 90 -9.35 -17.66 -0.71
C GLY A 90 -8.22 -16.70 -1.08
N LEU A 91 -6.99 -16.99 -0.62
CA LEU A 91 -5.80 -16.20 -0.95
C LEU A 91 -5.42 -16.29 -2.43
N TYR A 92 -5.62 -17.44 -3.08
CA TYR A 92 -5.38 -17.59 -4.52
C TYR A 92 -6.25 -16.64 -5.34
N SER A 93 -7.52 -16.51 -4.99
CA SER A 93 -8.42 -15.55 -5.64
C SER A 93 -8.06 -14.09 -5.31
N ALA A 94 -7.54 -13.84 -4.11
CA ALA A 94 -7.15 -12.51 -3.66
C ALA A 94 -5.85 -12.02 -4.32
N GLN A 95 -4.87 -12.91 -4.58
CA GLN A 95 -3.60 -12.52 -5.22
C GLN A 95 -3.76 -12.01 -6.67
N GLU A 96 -4.85 -12.37 -7.37
CA GLU A 96 -5.16 -11.83 -8.69
C GLU A 96 -5.52 -10.34 -8.66
N ARG A 97 -5.90 -9.83 -7.49
CA ARG A 97 -6.28 -8.43 -7.28
C ARG A 97 -5.11 -7.54 -6.85
N GLY A 98 -4.05 -8.14 -6.30
CA GLY A 98 -2.90 -7.37 -5.84
C GLY A 98 -1.90 -8.16 -5.04
N THR A 99 -1.07 -7.46 -4.26
CA THR A 99 -0.01 -8.05 -3.45
C THR A 99 -0.53 -8.34 -2.04
N LEU A 100 -0.42 -9.58 -1.58
CA LEU A 100 -0.85 -9.98 -0.25
C LEU A 100 0.23 -9.68 0.81
N PHE A 101 -0.22 -9.36 2.03
CA PHE A 101 0.63 -9.16 3.21
C PHE A 101 0.58 -10.33 4.17
N ILE A 102 -0.38 -11.26 3.98
CA ILE A 102 -0.63 -12.42 4.83
C ILE A 102 -0.46 -13.71 4.04
N GLY A 103 -0.09 -14.78 4.75
CA GLY A 103 -0.02 -16.14 4.24
C GLY A 103 -1.26 -16.98 4.62
N PRO A 104 -1.30 -18.26 4.17
CA PRO A 104 -2.34 -19.19 4.61
C PRO A 104 -2.18 -19.57 6.07
N GLY A 105 -3.30 -19.83 6.75
CA GLY A 105 -3.33 -20.19 8.17
C GLY A 105 -3.22 -19.01 9.13
N GLU A 106 -3.29 -17.77 8.64
CA GLU A 106 -3.29 -16.59 9.50
C GLU A 106 -4.70 -16.21 9.92
N LYS A 107 -4.83 -15.80 11.19
CA LYS A 107 -6.09 -15.29 11.72
C LYS A 107 -6.35 -13.88 11.19
N VAL A 108 -7.49 -13.71 10.55
CA VAL A 108 -7.97 -12.44 10.02
C VAL A 108 -9.29 -12.05 10.66
N TYR A 109 -9.63 -10.78 10.63
CA TYR A 109 -10.92 -10.26 11.08
C TYR A 109 -11.47 -9.25 10.08
N SER A 110 -12.78 -9.05 10.09
CA SER A 110 -13.44 -8.09 9.21
C SER A 110 -12.85 -6.69 9.36
N GLY A 111 -12.54 -6.03 8.25
CA GLY A 111 -11.89 -4.73 8.21
C GLY A 111 -10.35 -4.76 8.34
N MET A 112 -9.73 -5.94 8.49
CA MET A 112 -8.28 -6.09 8.45
C MET A 112 -7.77 -5.92 7.02
N VAL A 113 -6.72 -5.13 6.83
CA VAL A 113 -6.02 -5.00 5.53
C VAL A 113 -5.10 -6.19 5.34
N ILE A 114 -5.36 -6.98 4.31
CA ILE A 114 -4.67 -8.22 3.99
C ILE A 114 -3.72 -8.12 2.80
N GLY A 115 -3.74 -6.98 2.12
CA GLY A 115 -2.90 -6.75 0.96
C GLY A 115 -3.11 -5.37 0.33
N GLN A 116 -2.31 -5.10 -0.68
CA GLN A 116 -2.38 -3.90 -1.50
C GLN A 116 -3.12 -4.21 -2.80
N ASN A 117 -4.15 -3.44 -3.14
CA ASN A 117 -4.85 -3.57 -4.40
C ASN A 117 -3.98 -3.08 -5.57
N GLY A 118 -4.12 -3.69 -6.73
CA GLY A 118 -3.52 -3.18 -7.98
C GLY A 118 -4.22 -1.94 -8.54
N LYS A 119 -5.44 -1.62 -8.05
CA LYS A 119 -6.24 -0.45 -8.41
C LYS A 119 -6.28 0.57 -7.29
N THR A 120 -6.88 1.73 -7.56
CA THR A 120 -7.02 2.84 -6.60
C THR A 120 -8.03 2.58 -5.49
N ASP A 121 -9.03 1.75 -5.75
CA ASP A 121 -10.15 1.52 -4.84
C ASP A 121 -9.86 0.39 -3.84
N ASP A 122 -10.42 0.51 -2.65
CA ASP A 122 -10.43 -0.55 -1.67
C ASP A 122 -11.40 -1.66 -2.08
N ILE A 123 -11.02 -2.92 -1.88
CA ILE A 123 -11.84 -4.08 -2.22
C ILE A 123 -11.90 -5.04 -1.02
N GLU A 124 -13.11 -5.44 -0.66
CA GLU A 124 -13.35 -6.49 0.32
C GLU A 124 -13.30 -7.87 -0.33
N LEU A 125 -12.57 -8.78 0.29
CA LEU A 125 -12.38 -10.14 -0.20
C LEU A 125 -12.57 -11.16 0.91
N ASN A 126 -13.22 -12.26 0.59
CA ASN A 126 -13.35 -13.39 1.50
C ASN A 126 -12.15 -14.33 1.34
N VAL A 127 -11.16 -14.22 2.23
CA VAL A 127 -9.99 -15.09 2.26
C VAL A 127 -10.15 -16.34 3.12
N CYS A 128 -11.27 -16.45 3.84
CA CYS A 128 -11.62 -17.63 4.63
C CYS A 128 -12.42 -18.65 3.81
N LYS A 129 -12.78 -18.32 2.56
CA LYS A 129 -13.60 -19.18 1.70
C LYS A 129 -12.84 -20.42 1.27
N THR A 130 -13.37 -21.58 1.62
CA THR A 130 -12.90 -22.88 1.16
C THR A 130 -13.46 -23.23 -0.21
N LYS A 131 -12.75 -24.08 -0.96
CA LYS A 131 -13.26 -24.62 -2.23
C LYS A 131 -14.44 -25.55 -1.92
N HIS A 132 -15.61 -25.28 -2.53
CA HIS A 132 -16.70 -26.25 -2.48
C HIS A 132 -16.31 -27.48 -3.29
N LEU A 133 -16.43 -28.66 -2.69
CA LEU A 133 -16.24 -29.94 -3.38
C LEU A 133 -17.34 -30.11 -4.41
N THR A 134 -17.05 -29.83 -5.67
CA THR A 134 -17.94 -30.11 -6.79
C THR A 134 -17.49 -31.41 -7.44
N ASN A 135 -18.33 -32.45 -7.33
CA ASN A 135 -18.31 -33.74 -8.03
C ASN A 135 -16.96 -34.53 -8.06
N THR A 136 -17.07 -35.77 -7.63
CA THR A 136 -16.05 -36.80 -7.46
C THR A 136 -15.31 -37.27 -8.74
N ARG A 137 -15.54 -36.71 -9.90
CA ARG A 137 -14.92 -37.13 -11.17
C ARG A 137 -13.63 -36.43 -11.57
N SER A 138 -13.19 -35.43 -10.83
CA SER A 138 -11.96 -34.67 -11.15
C SER A 138 -10.94 -34.57 -10.00
N SER A 139 -10.87 -35.59 -9.15
CA SER A 139 -9.89 -35.64 -8.05
C SER A 139 -8.42 -35.70 -8.53
N SER A 140 -8.17 -35.93 -9.81
CA SER A 140 -6.83 -35.93 -10.40
C SER A 140 -6.41 -34.59 -11.01
N ALA A 141 -7.29 -33.58 -11.02
CA ALA A 141 -7.03 -32.25 -11.61
C ALA A 141 -6.99 -31.13 -10.57
N ASP A 142 -6.73 -31.42 -9.31
CA ASP A 142 -6.39 -30.38 -8.34
C ASP A 142 -4.94 -29.95 -8.59
N GLU A 143 -4.76 -29.08 -9.59
CA GLU A 143 -3.51 -28.33 -9.72
C GLU A 143 -3.22 -27.65 -8.38
N ALA A 144 -2.01 -27.90 -7.86
CA ALA A 144 -1.56 -27.28 -6.62
C ALA A 144 -1.61 -25.75 -6.80
N LEU A 145 -2.52 -25.10 -6.07
CA LEU A 145 -2.66 -23.63 -6.11
C LEU A 145 -1.34 -23.01 -5.65
N ARG A 146 -0.63 -22.36 -6.55
CA ARG A 146 0.61 -21.67 -6.25
C ARG A 146 0.31 -20.27 -5.73
N LEU A 147 0.65 -20.03 -4.47
CA LEU A 147 0.61 -18.70 -3.89
C LEU A 147 1.97 -18.01 -4.08
N VAL A 148 1.91 -16.73 -4.43
CA VAL A 148 3.08 -15.86 -4.37
C VAL A 148 3.38 -15.59 -2.89
N PRO A 149 4.65 -15.64 -2.45
CA PRO A 149 5.00 -15.30 -1.07
C PRO A 149 4.45 -13.93 -0.67
N PRO A 150 3.85 -13.81 0.53
CA PRO A 150 3.31 -12.55 0.99
C PRO A 150 4.44 -11.52 1.22
N LYS A 151 4.15 -10.24 0.97
CA LYS A 151 5.04 -9.13 1.30
C LYS A 151 4.90 -8.81 2.78
N ILE A 152 5.85 -9.27 3.59
CA ILE A 152 5.89 -8.92 5.02
C ILE A 152 6.41 -7.49 5.16
N LEU A 153 5.58 -6.60 5.71
CA LEU A 153 5.94 -5.20 5.92
C LEU A 153 6.75 -5.05 7.21
N SER A 154 7.83 -4.27 7.16
CA SER A 154 8.47 -3.75 8.37
C SER A 154 7.58 -2.68 9.02
N LEU A 155 7.89 -2.30 10.27
CA LEU A 155 7.17 -1.22 10.96
C LEU A 155 7.20 0.08 10.14
N GLU A 156 8.36 0.45 9.60
CA GLU A 156 8.52 1.64 8.76
C GLU A 156 7.67 1.55 7.50
N GLN A 157 7.73 0.42 6.79
CA GLN A 157 6.93 0.20 5.58
C GLN A 157 5.43 0.20 5.87
N ALA A 158 5.01 -0.30 7.02
CA ALA A 158 3.60 -0.29 7.42
C ALA A 158 3.14 1.14 7.74
N LEU A 159 3.98 1.95 8.40
CA LEU A 159 3.70 3.37 8.67
C LEU A 159 3.64 4.20 7.38
N ASP A 160 4.49 3.89 6.41
CA ASP A 160 4.46 4.54 5.09
C ASP A 160 3.25 4.11 4.25
N TYR A 161 2.72 2.93 4.52
CA TYR A 161 1.60 2.36 3.77
C TYR A 161 0.23 2.86 4.22
N ILE A 162 0.00 3.03 5.54
CA ILE A 162 -1.31 3.36 6.09
C ILE A 162 -1.87 4.68 5.53
N ASP A 163 -3.18 4.68 5.24
CA ASP A 163 -3.91 5.87 4.84
C ASP A 163 -4.65 6.51 6.03
N THR A 164 -5.30 7.65 5.79
CA THR A 164 -5.98 8.45 6.81
C THR A 164 -7.14 7.73 7.51
N ASP A 165 -7.75 6.76 6.83
CA ASP A 165 -8.85 5.91 7.33
C ASP A 165 -8.38 4.54 7.85
N GLU A 166 -7.07 4.33 7.95
CA GLU A 166 -6.43 3.10 8.41
C GLU A 166 -5.70 3.30 9.73
N LEU A 167 -5.49 2.22 10.46
CA LEU A 167 -4.74 2.15 11.71
C LEU A 167 -3.75 0.99 11.67
N LEU A 168 -2.59 1.20 12.28
CA LEU A 168 -1.59 0.15 12.47
C LEU A 168 -1.68 -0.41 13.89
N GLU A 169 -1.91 -1.70 14.00
CA GLU A 169 -1.85 -2.46 15.24
C GLU A 169 -0.47 -3.09 15.39
N VAL A 170 0.22 -2.72 16.46
CA VAL A 170 1.56 -3.23 16.77
C VAL A 170 1.47 -4.13 18.00
N THR A 171 1.79 -5.40 17.82
CA THR A 171 1.89 -6.38 18.90
C THR A 171 3.32 -6.91 18.96
N PRO A 172 3.77 -7.56 20.03
CA PRO A 172 5.13 -8.11 20.09
C PRO A 172 5.47 -9.09 18.96
N THR A 173 4.45 -9.73 18.36
CA THR A 173 4.64 -10.79 17.37
C THR A 173 4.11 -10.46 15.99
N HIS A 174 3.22 -9.46 15.86
CA HIS A 174 2.55 -9.15 14.60
C HIS A 174 2.35 -7.66 14.38
N LEU A 175 2.48 -7.25 13.13
CA LEU A 175 2.04 -5.94 12.62
C LEU A 175 0.80 -6.19 11.77
N ARG A 176 -0.30 -5.47 12.06
CA ARG A 176 -1.55 -5.57 11.31
C ARG A 176 -2.06 -4.19 10.97
N ILE A 177 -2.50 -4.03 9.74
CA ILE A 177 -3.17 -2.81 9.30
C ILE A 177 -4.66 -3.11 9.27
N ARG A 178 -5.48 -2.17 9.71
CA ARG A 178 -6.94 -2.29 9.68
C ARG A 178 -7.61 -0.98 9.35
N LYS A 179 -8.83 -1.03 8.87
CA LYS A 179 -9.67 0.15 8.75
C LYS A 179 -10.07 0.69 10.14
N LYS A 180 -10.28 2.00 10.25
CA LYS A 180 -10.81 2.63 11.47
C LYS A 180 -12.21 2.13 11.78
N ILE A 181 -13.04 2.00 10.75
CA ILE A 181 -14.38 1.44 10.80
C ILE A 181 -14.30 0.03 10.24
N LEU A 182 -14.51 -0.98 11.08
CA LEU A 182 -14.37 -2.39 10.70
C LEU A 182 -15.57 -2.92 9.91
N ASP A 183 -16.76 -2.32 10.10
CA ASP A 183 -17.96 -2.68 9.37
C ASP A 183 -18.05 -1.87 8.07
N SER A 184 -17.96 -2.56 6.95
CA SER A 184 -18.04 -1.97 5.61
C SER A 184 -19.37 -1.26 5.36
N THR A 185 -20.47 -1.79 5.88
CA THR A 185 -21.79 -1.18 5.75
C THR A 185 -21.85 0.17 6.48
N ALA A 186 -21.24 0.24 7.67
CA ALA A 186 -21.11 1.49 8.41
C ALA A 186 -20.19 2.47 7.69
N CYS A 187 -19.10 2.01 7.06
CA CYS A 187 -18.17 2.84 6.32
C CYS A 187 -18.86 3.56 5.14
N LEU A 188 -19.68 2.87 4.39
CA LEU A 188 -20.44 3.44 3.28
C LEU A 188 -21.42 4.53 3.71
N LEU A 189 -21.98 4.43 4.92
CA LEU A 189 -22.88 5.45 5.47
C LEU A 189 -22.14 6.74 5.87
N TYR A 190 -20.87 6.64 6.26
CA TYR A 190 -20.05 7.81 6.64
C TYR A 190 -19.33 8.49 5.47
N THR A 191 -19.10 7.77 4.37
CA THR A 191 -18.37 8.29 3.21
C THR A 191 -19.26 8.79 2.08
N SER A 192 -20.54 8.41 2.05
CA SER A 192 -21.50 8.93 1.07
C SER A 192 -22.12 10.24 1.59
N PRO A 193 -22.02 11.36 0.85
CA PRO A 193 -22.76 12.56 1.21
C PRO A 193 -24.25 12.23 1.23
N SER A 194 -24.93 12.62 2.31
CA SER A 194 -26.37 12.42 2.44
C SER A 194 -27.08 13.11 1.29
N PRO A 195 -28.07 12.47 0.65
CA PRO A 195 -28.89 13.14 -0.38
C PRO A 195 -29.65 14.37 0.13
N ARG A 196 -29.55 14.69 1.42
CA ARG A 196 -30.15 15.87 2.06
C ARG A 196 -29.21 17.07 2.14
N ASP A 197 -27.92 16.89 1.79
CA ASP A 197 -26.89 17.94 1.82
C ASP A 197 -26.56 18.46 0.41
N ALA A 198 -27.37 18.13 -0.60
CA ALA A 198 -27.29 18.60 -1.98
C ALA A 198 -28.36 19.64 -2.30
#